data_96fc28b6a5e648f146e03f4860711a3a
#
_entry.id   96fc28b6a5e648f146e03f4860711a3a
#
_cell.length_a   1.000
_cell.length_b   1.000
_cell.length_c   1.000
_cell.angle_alpha   90.00
_cell.angle_beta   90.00
_cell.angle_gamma   90.00
#
_symmetry.space_group_name_H-M   'P 1'
#
loop_
_entity.id
_entity.type
_entity.pdbx_description
1 polymer ?
#
loop_
_entity_poly.entity_id
_entity_poly.type
_entity_poly.pdbx_seq_one_letter_code
_entity_poly.pdbx_strand_id
1 'polypeptide(L)'
;VTTDKVYENQEWPHGYREPDRLGGHDPYSASKAGAEIAIASWRFSFCGAAAHQTPHLRIATARAGNVIGGGDWAADRIVPDVMRSLSRGEQIPVRNPASTRPWQHVIEPLAGYLRLAEALASDPAPPCEAFNFGPYLSSNRSVEELVETILEHWSGKWIDQSDHNAPHEANLLHLQIDKARHLLGWKPRWDYATTISRTVGWYRAVHEGASSRECCLADLNAYTQSPTPAPEEAKGAGGGTSSGGAIGKDGACRSACDHAS
;
A
#
# COMPACT_ATOMS: atom_id res chain seq x y z
N VAL A 1 -13.00 0.69 6.93
CA VAL A 1 -11.89 0.20 6.11
C VAL A 1 -12.38 -0.08 4.71
N THR A 2 -11.68 0.40 3.69
CA THR A 2 -11.95 0.17 2.27
C THR A 2 -10.70 -0.39 1.56
N THR A 3 -10.43 0.00 0.33
CA THR A 3 -9.38 -0.58 -0.52
C THR A 3 -8.73 0.50 -1.38
N ASP A 4 -7.56 0.21 -1.94
CA ASP A 4 -6.91 1.00 -2.99
C ASP A 4 -7.74 1.05 -4.29
N LYS A 5 -8.57 0.04 -4.54
CA LYS A 5 -9.45 -0.04 -5.72
C LYS A 5 -10.61 0.96 -5.72
N VAL A 6 -10.69 1.84 -4.72
CA VAL A 6 -11.66 2.96 -4.71
C VAL A 6 -11.30 4.04 -5.71
N TYR A 7 -10.05 4.11 -6.16
CA TYR A 7 -9.60 5.11 -7.13
C TYR A 7 -9.97 4.74 -8.56
N GLU A 8 -10.30 5.72 -9.37
CA GLU A 8 -10.39 5.57 -10.82
C GLU A 8 -8.98 5.32 -11.37
N ASN A 9 -8.68 4.05 -11.70
CA ASN A 9 -7.34 3.68 -12.11
C ASN A 9 -7.00 4.23 -13.51
N GLN A 10 -5.95 5.04 -13.58
CA GLN A 10 -5.42 5.68 -14.79
C GLN A 10 -4.13 5.01 -15.29
N GLU A 11 -3.69 3.91 -14.68
CA GLU A 11 -2.44 3.21 -15.02
C GLU A 11 -1.20 4.13 -15.07
N TRP A 12 -1.17 5.16 -14.25
CA TRP A 12 -0.05 6.10 -14.19
C TRP A 12 1.04 5.67 -13.17
N PRO A 13 2.28 6.19 -13.30
CA PRO A 13 3.40 5.74 -12.47
C PRO A 13 3.43 6.34 -11.05
N HIS A 14 2.55 7.28 -10.71
CA HIS A 14 2.51 7.88 -9.37
C HIS A 14 1.44 7.24 -8.50
N GLY A 15 1.71 7.23 -7.18
CA GLY A 15 0.77 6.73 -6.20
C GLY A 15 -0.48 7.59 -6.08
N TYR A 16 -1.63 6.94 -5.89
CA TYR A 16 -2.89 7.62 -5.64
C TYR A 16 -2.91 8.27 -4.27
N ARG A 17 -3.36 9.52 -4.24
CA ARG A 17 -3.54 10.31 -3.02
C ARG A 17 -5.01 10.32 -2.62
N GLU A 18 -5.28 10.62 -1.37
CA GLU A 18 -6.64 10.61 -0.83
C GLU A 18 -7.63 11.55 -1.56
N PRO A 19 -7.22 12.72 -2.11
CA PRO A 19 -8.10 13.61 -2.88
C PRO A 19 -8.28 13.18 -4.35
N ASP A 20 -7.55 12.17 -4.83
CA ASP A 20 -7.65 11.74 -6.22
C ASP A 20 -9.03 11.11 -6.49
N ARG A 21 -9.44 11.12 -7.76
CA ARG A 21 -10.79 10.76 -8.18
C ARG A 21 -11.15 9.32 -7.79
N LEU A 22 -12.30 9.17 -7.18
CA LEU A 22 -12.90 7.88 -6.86
C LEU A 22 -13.69 7.35 -8.05
N GLY A 23 -13.61 6.03 -8.28
CA GLY A 23 -14.31 5.35 -9.36
C GLY A 23 -13.90 3.89 -9.46
N GLY A 24 -14.50 3.14 -10.36
CA GLY A 24 -14.13 1.74 -10.59
C GLY A 24 -14.80 1.18 -11.82
N HIS A 25 -14.06 0.38 -12.57
CA HIS A 25 -14.55 -0.27 -13.79
C HIS A 25 -15.30 -1.58 -13.51
N ASP A 26 -15.09 -2.15 -12.32
CA ASP A 26 -15.76 -3.38 -11.89
C ASP A 26 -16.72 -3.12 -10.72
N PRO A 27 -17.71 -4.02 -10.48
CA PRO A 27 -18.72 -3.83 -9.42
C PRO A 27 -18.11 -3.74 -8.01
N TYR A 28 -17.02 -4.43 -7.73
CA TYR A 28 -16.35 -4.37 -6.44
C TYR A 28 -15.74 -2.98 -6.22
N SER A 29 -14.92 -2.51 -7.15
CA SER A 29 -14.29 -1.19 -7.11
C SER A 29 -15.33 -0.07 -7.02
N ALA A 30 -16.37 -0.12 -7.85
CA ALA A 30 -17.49 0.83 -7.82
C ALA A 30 -18.22 0.84 -6.48
N SER A 31 -18.47 -0.33 -5.88
CA SER A 31 -19.14 -0.42 -4.57
C SER A 31 -18.31 0.19 -3.45
N LYS A 32 -16.99 0.01 -3.49
CA LYS A 32 -16.05 0.55 -2.49
C LYS A 32 -15.87 2.07 -2.67
N ALA A 33 -15.81 2.55 -3.91
CA ALA A 33 -15.83 4.00 -4.20
C ALA A 33 -17.15 4.65 -3.72
N GLY A 34 -18.29 4.01 -3.97
CA GLY A 34 -19.58 4.44 -3.47
C GLY A 34 -19.64 4.50 -1.94
N ALA A 35 -19.06 3.53 -1.25
CA ALA A 35 -18.95 3.54 0.20
C ALA A 35 -18.13 4.74 0.71
N GLU A 36 -17.00 5.07 0.08
CA GLU A 36 -16.19 6.26 0.42
C GLU A 36 -16.98 7.56 0.25
N ILE A 37 -17.73 7.69 -0.86
CA ILE A 37 -18.57 8.87 -1.14
C ILE A 37 -19.68 8.99 -0.08
N ALA A 38 -20.37 7.89 0.25
CA ALA A 38 -21.40 7.89 1.28
C ALA A 38 -20.84 8.26 2.66
N ILE A 39 -19.69 7.69 3.06
CA ILE A 39 -19.03 8.00 4.33
C ILE A 39 -18.58 9.46 4.38
N ALA A 40 -18.04 9.99 3.28
CA ALA A 40 -17.68 11.40 3.20
C ALA A 40 -18.90 12.32 3.40
N SER A 41 -20.04 12.00 2.80
CA SER A 41 -21.31 12.73 3.00
C SER A 41 -21.75 12.69 4.46
N TRP A 42 -21.72 11.52 5.10
CA TRP A 42 -22.04 11.37 6.52
C TRP A 42 -21.10 12.21 7.41
N ARG A 43 -19.82 12.17 7.14
CA ARG A 43 -18.81 12.94 7.86
C ARG A 43 -19.08 14.45 7.77
N PHE A 44 -19.35 14.94 6.57
CA PHE A 44 -19.70 16.35 6.34
C PHE A 44 -20.97 16.76 7.07
N SER A 45 -21.98 15.90 7.08
CA SER A 45 -23.29 16.22 7.62
C SER A 45 -23.34 16.12 9.15
N PHE A 46 -22.63 15.16 9.74
CA PHE A 46 -22.87 14.79 11.14
C PHE A 46 -21.65 14.93 12.05
N CYS A 47 -20.42 14.99 11.53
CA CYS A 47 -19.22 15.18 12.35
C CYS A 47 -18.89 16.66 12.49
N GLY A 48 -18.79 17.17 13.72
CA GLY A 48 -18.35 18.54 13.98
C GLY A 48 -19.09 19.21 15.11
N ALA A 49 -18.84 20.52 15.29
CA ALA A 49 -19.35 21.33 16.40
C ALA A 49 -20.54 22.22 16.00
N ALA A 50 -21.00 22.19 14.74
CA ALA A 50 -22.17 22.95 14.34
C ALA A 50 -23.46 22.41 15.01
N ALA A 51 -24.47 23.25 15.18
CA ALA A 51 -25.69 22.92 15.94
C ALA A 51 -26.43 21.65 15.45
N HIS A 52 -26.26 21.30 14.15
CA HIS A 52 -26.85 20.10 13.54
C HIS A 52 -25.91 18.89 13.52
N GLN A 53 -24.69 19.03 14.04
CA GLN A 53 -23.65 17.99 14.07
C GLN A 53 -23.50 17.38 15.46
N THR A 54 -22.92 16.21 15.51
CA THR A 54 -22.62 15.50 16.77
C THR A 54 -21.14 15.69 17.11
N PRO A 55 -20.81 16.46 18.17
CA PRO A 55 -19.44 16.84 18.48
C PRO A 55 -18.51 15.66 18.80
N HIS A 56 -19.07 14.53 19.21
CA HIS A 56 -18.31 13.33 19.59
C HIS A 56 -18.29 12.27 18.49
N LEU A 57 -19.03 12.47 17.38
CA LEU A 57 -18.97 11.56 16.25
C LEU A 57 -17.72 11.84 15.43
N ARG A 58 -16.87 10.84 15.32
CA ARG A 58 -15.57 10.93 14.62
C ARG A 58 -15.49 9.80 13.59
N ILE A 59 -15.39 10.14 12.34
CA ILE A 59 -15.38 9.19 11.23
C ILE A 59 -14.16 9.45 10.35
N ALA A 60 -13.37 8.41 10.13
CA ALA A 60 -12.31 8.38 9.11
C ALA A 60 -12.42 7.12 8.28
N THR A 61 -11.84 7.10 7.09
CA THR A 61 -11.70 5.91 6.27
C THR A 61 -10.23 5.54 6.10
N ALA A 62 -9.97 4.24 6.08
CA ALA A 62 -8.65 3.67 5.86
C ALA A 62 -8.66 2.85 4.58
N ARG A 63 -7.81 3.20 3.62
CA ARG A 63 -7.63 2.55 2.33
C ARG A 63 -6.31 1.80 2.33
N ALA A 64 -6.35 0.51 2.02
CA ALA A 64 -5.14 -0.28 1.86
C ALA A 64 -5.21 -1.12 0.59
N GLY A 65 -4.04 -1.38 0.02
CA GLY A 65 -3.89 -2.24 -1.15
C GLY A 65 -3.75 -3.72 -0.79
N ASN A 66 -3.06 -4.44 -1.66
CA ASN A 66 -2.81 -5.86 -1.48
C ASN A 66 -2.03 -6.12 -0.19
N VAL A 67 -2.61 -6.95 0.66
CA VAL A 67 -1.98 -7.41 1.89
C VAL A 67 -1.76 -8.92 1.82
N ILE A 68 -0.63 -9.37 2.34
CA ILE A 68 -0.30 -10.80 2.48
C ILE A 68 0.10 -11.09 3.91
N GLY A 69 -0.02 -12.35 4.32
CA GLY A 69 0.31 -12.79 5.67
C GLY A 69 -0.17 -14.21 5.90
N GLY A 70 0.20 -14.78 7.02
CA GLY A 70 -0.21 -16.13 7.37
C GLY A 70 -1.72 -16.26 7.59
N GLY A 71 -2.29 -17.42 7.21
CA GLY A 71 -3.68 -17.77 7.50
C GLY A 71 -4.73 -17.37 6.46
N ASP A 72 -4.36 -16.72 5.37
CA ASP A 72 -5.25 -16.52 4.23
C ASP A 72 -5.28 -17.78 3.36
N TRP A 73 -6.45 -18.40 3.25
CA TRP A 73 -6.68 -19.57 2.42
C TRP A 73 -7.72 -19.33 1.31
N ALA A 74 -8.01 -18.07 1.01
CA ALA A 74 -8.95 -17.72 -0.06
C ALA A 74 -8.45 -18.23 -1.41
N ALA A 75 -9.36 -18.78 -2.21
CA ALA A 75 -9.07 -19.20 -3.58
C ALA A 75 -8.85 -17.99 -4.48
N ASP A 76 -8.16 -18.21 -5.58
CA ASP A 76 -7.87 -17.20 -6.62
C ASP A 76 -7.04 -16.00 -6.13
N ARG A 77 -6.26 -16.21 -5.05
CA ARG A 77 -5.25 -15.29 -4.57
C ARG A 77 -3.88 -15.93 -4.69
N ILE A 78 -2.94 -15.17 -5.27
CA ILE A 78 -1.63 -15.72 -5.63
C ILE A 78 -0.88 -16.34 -4.45
N VAL A 79 -0.77 -15.68 -3.29
CA VAL A 79 -0.03 -16.23 -2.14
C VAL A 79 -0.69 -17.47 -1.56
N PRO A 80 -2.00 -17.49 -1.22
CA PRO A 80 -2.69 -18.72 -0.83
C PRO A 80 -2.57 -19.87 -1.83
N ASP A 81 -2.66 -19.58 -3.14
CA ASP A 81 -2.56 -20.60 -4.18
C ASP A 81 -1.14 -21.18 -4.26
N VAL A 82 -0.12 -20.33 -4.17
CA VAL A 82 1.29 -20.76 -4.07
C VAL A 82 1.50 -21.64 -2.85
N MET A 83 1.03 -21.23 -1.67
CA MET A 83 1.20 -22.00 -0.44
C MET A 83 0.49 -23.36 -0.50
N ARG A 84 -0.70 -23.44 -1.12
CA ARG A 84 -1.38 -24.71 -1.36
C ARG A 84 -0.59 -25.64 -2.26
N SER A 85 -0.05 -25.13 -3.36
CA SER A 85 0.77 -25.93 -4.28
C SER A 85 2.04 -26.44 -3.60
N LEU A 86 2.75 -25.57 -2.89
CA LEU A 86 3.97 -25.93 -2.16
C LEU A 86 3.71 -26.98 -1.08
N SER A 87 2.64 -26.85 -0.31
CA SER A 87 2.28 -27.82 0.74
C SER A 87 1.94 -29.19 0.21
N ARG A 88 1.56 -29.30 -1.08
CA ARG A 88 1.26 -30.56 -1.76
C ARG A 88 2.41 -31.08 -2.62
N GLY A 89 3.50 -30.31 -2.76
CA GLY A 89 4.58 -30.65 -3.68
C GLY A 89 4.19 -30.52 -5.16
N GLU A 90 3.18 -29.72 -5.46
CA GLU A 90 2.67 -29.49 -6.83
C GLU A 90 3.35 -28.28 -7.48
N GLN A 91 3.32 -28.21 -8.81
CA GLN A 91 3.74 -27.02 -9.54
C GLN A 91 2.75 -25.87 -9.31
N ILE A 92 3.28 -24.66 -9.20
CA ILE A 92 2.51 -23.44 -8.96
C ILE A 92 2.04 -22.86 -10.31
N PRO A 93 0.72 -22.81 -10.58
CA PRO A 93 0.23 -22.14 -11.79
C PRO A 93 0.19 -20.63 -11.58
N VAL A 94 0.87 -19.88 -12.44
CA VAL A 94 0.89 -18.41 -12.42
C VAL A 94 0.18 -17.88 -13.67
N ARG A 95 -0.94 -17.20 -13.47
CA ARG A 95 -1.81 -16.74 -14.57
C ARG A 95 -1.39 -15.39 -15.16
N ASN A 96 -0.75 -14.52 -14.39
CA ASN A 96 -0.31 -13.19 -14.84
C ASN A 96 1.01 -12.80 -14.17
N PRO A 97 2.14 -13.37 -14.62
CA PRO A 97 3.44 -13.14 -13.98
C PRO A 97 3.93 -11.70 -14.06
N ALA A 98 3.60 -10.97 -15.11
CA ALA A 98 4.04 -9.60 -15.33
C ALA A 98 3.27 -8.54 -14.53
N SER A 99 2.12 -8.88 -13.95
CA SER A 99 1.30 -7.93 -13.18
C SER A 99 2.03 -7.50 -11.91
N THR A 100 2.13 -6.18 -11.67
CA THR A 100 2.80 -5.64 -10.49
C THR A 100 1.80 -5.31 -9.38
N ARG A 101 2.22 -5.49 -8.13
CA ARG A 101 1.42 -5.16 -6.95
C ARG A 101 2.31 -4.59 -5.85
N PRO A 102 1.79 -3.66 -5.04
CA PRO A 102 2.46 -3.13 -3.86
C PRO A 102 2.28 -4.11 -2.68
N TRP A 103 3.22 -5.06 -2.55
CA TRP A 103 3.14 -6.11 -1.54
C TRP A 103 3.46 -5.57 -0.15
N GLN A 104 2.56 -5.79 0.81
CA GLN A 104 2.78 -5.44 2.21
C GLN A 104 2.25 -6.55 3.14
N HIS A 105 2.88 -6.67 4.30
CA HIS A 105 2.37 -7.59 5.33
C HIS A 105 1.10 -7.03 5.96
N VAL A 106 0.14 -7.90 6.29
CA VAL A 106 -1.15 -7.51 6.87
C VAL A 106 -1.03 -6.70 8.16
N ILE A 107 0.03 -6.91 8.94
CA ILE A 107 0.30 -6.16 10.18
C ILE A 107 0.53 -4.67 9.90
N GLU A 108 1.09 -4.32 8.74
CA GLU A 108 1.37 -2.92 8.38
C GLU A 108 0.11 -2.04 8.37
N PRO A 109 -0.91 -2.33 7.53
CA PRO A 109 -2.11 -1.51 7.55
C PRO A 109 -2.89 -1.66 8.86
N LEU A 110 -2.87 -2.81 9.53
CA LEU A 110 -3.51 -2.97 10.84
C LEU A 110 -2.89 -2.02 11.88
N ALA A 111 -1.57 -1.88 11.91
CA ALA A 111 -0.90 -0.90 12.77
C ALA A 111 -1.31 0.54 12.40
N GLY A 112 -1.45 0.83 11.10
CA GLY A 112 -1.95 2.11 10.62
C GLY A 112 -3.39 2.40 11.07
N TYR A 113 -4.27 1.41 11.01
CA TYR A 113 -5.66 1.54 11.47
C TYR A 113 -5.74 1.80 12.97
N LEU A 114 -4.90 1.15 13.77
CA LEU A 114 -4.83 1.41 15.21
C LEU A 114 -4.32 2.83 15.51
N ARG A 115 -3.31 3.30 14.78
CA ARG A 115 -2.83 4.68 14.90
C ARG A 115 -3.90 5.71 14.51
N LEU A 116 -4.66 5.44 13.44
CA LEU A 116 -5.78 6.30 13.05
C LEU A 116 -6.88 6.30 14.13
N ALA A 117 -7.22 5.14 14.68
CA ALA A 117 -8.21 5.03 15.76
C ALA A 117 -7.76 5.77 17.03
N GLU A 118 -6.48 5.68 17.38
CA GLU A 118 -5.89 6.41 18.51
C GLU A 118 -5.96 7.93 18.29
N ALA A 119 -5.60 8.41 17.09
CA ALA A 119 -5.71 9.82 16.73
C ALA A 119 -7.15 10.32 16.77
N LEU A 120 -8.11 9.53 16.26
CA LEU A 120 -9.52 9.85 16.34
C LEU A 120 -10.03 9.94 17.79
N ALA A 121 -9.48 9.13 18.71
CA ALA A 121 -9.92 9.10 20.09
C ALA A 121 -9.32 10.23 20.95
N SER A 122 -8.06 10.57 20.71
CA SER A 122 -7.22 11.36 21.63
C SER A 122 -6.97 12.79 21.15
N ASP A 123 -7.04 13.07 19.84
CA ASP A 123 -6.75 14.39 19.30
C ASP A 123 -7.95 15.34 19.52
N PRO A 124 -7.73 16.56 20.06
CA PRO A 124 -8.76 17.59 20.16
C PRO A 124 -9.28 18.04 18.78
N ALA A 125 -8.48 17.93 17.73
CA ALA A 125 -8.86 18.20 16.34
C ALA A 125 -8.65 16.92 15.49
N PRO A 126 -9.47 15.89 15.68
CA PRO A 126 -9.22 14.57 15.10
C PRO A 126 -9.26 14.61 13.56
N PRO A 127 -8.38 13.84 12.91
CA PRO A 127 -8.30 13.82 11.46
C PRO A 127 -9.45 13.00 10.84
N CYS A 128 -10.65 13.55 10.86
CA CYS A 128 -11.86 12.92 10.30
C CYS A 128 -11.82 12.94 8.76
N GLU A 129 -10.93 12.18 8.16
CA GLU A 129 -10.69 12.16 6.72
C GLU A 129 -10.37 10.73 6.22
N ALA A 130 -10.09 10.60 4.92
CA ALA A 130 -9.57 9.37 4.34
C ALA A 130 -8.05 9.31 4.50
N PHE A 131 -7.53 8.10 4.71
CA PHE A 131 -6.10 7.81 4.82
C PHE A 131 -5.70 6.59 4.01
N ASN A 132 -4.59 6.70 3.31
CA ASN A 132 -3.96 5.62 2.58
C ASN A 132 -2.89 4.92 3.45
N PHE A 133 -2.91 3.58 3.43
CA PHE A 133 -1.92 2.73 4.08
C PHE A 133 -1.35 1.75 3.06
N GLY A 134 -0.13 1.94 2.65
CA GLY A 134 0.55 1.14 1.64
C GLY A 134 2.04 1.02 1.93
N PRO A 135 2.75 0.13 1.23
CA PRO A 135 4.19 -0.01 1.36
C PRO A 135 4.91 1.12 0.60
N TYR A 136 6.23 1.20 0.77
CA TYR A 136 7.05 2.03 -0.12
C TYR A 136 7.06 1.48 -1.54
N LEU A 137 7.36 2.32 -2.51
CA LEU A 137 7.42 1.96 -3.94
C LEU A 137 8.42 0.83 -4.21
N SER A 138 9.47 0.70 -3.39
CA SER A 138 10.42 -0.41 -3.43
C SER A 138 9.81 -1.80 -3.21
N SER A 139 8.60 -1.86 -2.66
CA SER A 139 7.84 -3.11 -2.51
C SER A 139 6.88 -3.39 -3.67
N ASN A 140 6.87 -2.56 -4.71
CA ASN A 140 6.09 -2.81 -5.92
C ASN A 140 6.87 -3.80 -6.80
N ARG A 141 6.40 -5.05 -6.86
CA ARG A 141 7.04 -6.16 -7.56
C ARG A 141 6.02 -6.93 -8.39
N SER A 142 6.50 -7.54 -9.46
CA SER A 142 5.68 -8.43 -10.28
C SER A 142 5.26 -9.70 -9.52
N VAL A 143 4.26 -10.39 -10.03
CA VAL A 143 3.83 -11.68 -9.51
C VAL A 143 4.94 -12.72 -9.69
N GLU A 144 5.69 -12.66 -10.80
CA GLU A 144 6.85 -13.50 -11.05
C GLU A 144 7.91 -13.31 -9.96
N GLU A 145 8.35 -12.05 -9.70
CA GLU A 145 9.31 -11.73 -8.64
C GLU A 145 8.81 -12.19 -7.26
N LEU A 146 7.50 -12.08 -7.00
CA LEU A 146 6.89 -12.58 -5.77
C LEU A 146 7.07 -14.10 -5.63
N VAL A 147 6.71 -14.85 -6.67
CA VAL A 147 6.80 -16.32 -6.65
C VAL A 147 8.25 -16.76 -6.54
N GLU A 148 9.17 -16.14 -7.28
CA GLU A 148 10.60 -16.44 -7.19
C GLU A 148 11.15 -16.19 -5.78
N THR A 149 10.81 -15.05 -5.17
CA THR A 149 11.21 -14.75 -3.78
C THR A 149 10.62 -15.75 -2.79
N ILE A 150 9.38 -16.19 -2.98
CA ILE A 150 8.78 -17.26 -2.15
C ILE A 150 9.58 -18.56 -2.28
N LEU A 151 10.02 -18.91 -3.49
CA LEU A 151 10.78 -20.15 -3.75
C LEU A 151 12.19 -20.14 -3.15
N GLU A 152 12.76 -18.98 -2.82
CA GLU A 152 13.99 -18.88 -2.01
C GLU A 152 13.79 -19.43 -0.58
N HIS A 153 12.55 -19.33 -0.04
CA HIS A 153 12.21 -19.75 1.33
C HIS A 153 11.54 -21.13 1.41
N TRP A 154 10.88 -21.57 0.33
CA TRP A 154 10.23 -22.87 0.26
C TRP A 154 10.35 -23.45 -1.15
N SER A 155 11.19 -24.47 -1.30
CA SER A 155 11.54 -25.06 -2.60
C SER A 155 10.31 -25.55 -3.37
N GLY A 156 10.24 -25.23 -4.65
CA GLY A 156 9.16 -25.63 -5.56
C GLY A 156 9.48 -25.25 -7.00
N LYS A 157 8.48 -25.36 -7.86
CA LYS A 157 8.55 -24.95 -9.26
C LYS A 157 7.25 -24.26 -9.65
N TRP A 158 7.31 -23.27 -10.50
CA TRP A 158 6.15 -22.64 -11.08
C TRP A 158 6.07 -22.83 -12.58
N ILE A 159 4.91 -22.63 -13.15
CA ILE A 159 4.65 -22.69 -14.58
C ILE A 159 3.79 -21.50 -14.98
N ASP A 160 4.16 -20.88 -16.07
CA ASP A 160 3.36 -19.81 -16.69
C ASP A 160 2.09 -20.41 -17.31
N GLN A 161 0.95 -19.97 -16.82
CA GLN A 161 -0.38 -20.29 -17.34
C GLN A 161 -1.12 -19.02 -17.77
N SER A 162 -0.41 -18.05 -18.32
CA SER A 162 -0.99 -16.81 -18.82
C SER A 162 -2.03 -17.10 -19.91
N ASP A 163 -3.20 -16.48 -19.77
CA ASP A 163 -4.22 -16.47 -20.82
C ASP A 163 -4.22 -15.09 -21.49
N HIS A 164 -3.76 -15.03 -22.73
CA HIS A 164 -3.72 -13.80 -23.52
C HIS A 164 -5.12 -13.23 -23.85
N ASN A 165 -6.20 -14.00 -23.61
CA ASN A 165 -7.58 -13.56 -23.76
C ASN A 165 -8.23 -13.15 -22.43
N ALA A 166 -7.52 -13.25 -21.32
CA ALA A 166 -8.06 -12.84 -20.02
C ALA A 166 -8.38 -11.33 -19.99
N PRO A 167 -9.43 -10.91 -19.26
CA PRO A 167 -9.71 -9.50 -19.05
C PRO A 167 -8.49 -8.77 -18.50
N HIS A 168 -8.28 -7.54 -18.97
CA HIS A 168 -7.18 -6.71 -18.53
C HIS A 168 -7.27 -6.45 -17.00
N GLU A 169 -6.29 -6.91 -16.25
CA GLU A 169 -6.11 -6.54 -14.84
C GLU A 169 -5.26 -5.27 -14.75
N ALA A 170 -5.57 -4.44 -13.76
CA ALA A 170 -4.78 -3.25 -13.45
C ALA A 170 -3.31 -3.63 -13.21
N ASN A 171 -2.38 -3.04 -13.98
CA ASN A 171 -0.95 -3.33 -13.86
C ASN A 171 -0.27 -2.40 -12.86
N LEU A 172 -0.72 -1.14 -12.78
CA LEU A 172 -0.15 -0.12 -11.91
C LEU A 172 -1.22 0.42 -10.96
N LEU A 173 -1.08 0.10 -9.69
CA LEU A 173 -1.91 0.66 -8.63
C LEU A 173 -1.11 0.64 -7.33
N HIS A 174 -0.70 1.81 -6.86
CA HIS A 174 -0.09 1.96 -5.54
C HIS A 174 -0.58 3.24 -4.87
N LEU A 175 -0.44 3.29 -3.55
CA LEU A 175 -0.94 4.37 -2.73
C LEU A 175 0.19 5.30 -2.30
N GLN A 176 -0.06 6.62 -2.37
CA GLN A 176 0.76 7.61 -1.72
C GLN A 176 0.38 7.69 -0.24
N ILE A 177 1.36 7.57 0.65
CA ILE A 177 1.15 7.46 2.09
C ILE A 177 1.62 8.67 2.90
N ASP A 178 1.98 9.76 2.24
CA ASP A 178 2.56 10.93 2.90
C ASP A 178 1.63 11.53 3.95
N LYS A 179 0.32 11.49 3.72
CA LYS A 179 -0.68 11.96 4.69
C LYS A 179 -0.63 11.17 5.99
N ALA A 180 -0.63 9.83 5.91
CA ALA A 180 -0.52 8.96 7.09
C ALA A 180 0.81 9.17 7.82
N ARG A 181 1.91 9.35 7.08
CA ARG A 181 3.23 9.66 7.66
C ARG A 181 3.22 10.99 8.42
N HIS A 182 2.64 12.01 7.84
CA HIS A 182 2.68 13.40 8.36
C HIS A 182 1.74 13.58 9.54
N LEU A 183 0.50 13.13 9.42
CA LEU A 183 -0.55 13.37 10.42
C LEU A 183 -0.62 12.30 11.51
N LEU A 184 -0.26 11.05 11.19
CA LEU A 184 -0.36 9.94 12.14
C LEU A 184 1.02 9.44 12.63
N GLY A 185 2.11 9.91 12.03
CA GLY A 185 3.45 9.39 12.29
C GLY A 185 3.59 7.91 11.89
N TRP A 186 2.66 7.38 11.08
CA TRP A 186 2.70 6.00 10.65
C TRP A 186 3.59 5.83 9.41
N LYS A 187 4.38 4.78 9.37
CA LYS A 187 5.20 4.35 8.23
C LYS A 187 5.28 2.82 8.22
N PRO A 188 5.39 2.21 7.02
CA PRO A 188 5.72 0.79 6.93
C PRO A 188 7.04 0.49 7.66
N ARG A 189 7.10 -0.63 8.38
CA ARG A 189 8.30 -1.09 9.10
C ARG A 189 9.01 -2.21 8.37
N TRP A 190 8.25 -3.08 7.72
CA TRP A 190 8.78 -4.22 6.98
C TRP A 190 8.88 -3.90 5.50
N ASP A 191 10.04 -4.19 4.94
CA ASP A 191 10.28 -4.14 3.51
C ASP A 191 9.68 -5.38 2.80
N TYR A 192 9.86 -5.42 1.49
CA TYR A 192 9.38 -6.53 0.67
C TYR A 192 9.97 -7.88 1.12
N ALA A 193 11.29 -7.95 1.32
CA ALA A 193 11.97 -9.20 1.69
C ALA A 193 11.49 -9.72 3.04
N THR A 194 11.38 -8.86 4.04
CA THR A 194 10.85 -9.21 5.36
C THR A 194 9.40 -9.65 5.27
N THR A 195 8.58 -8.95 4.48
CA THR A 195 7.16 -9.29 4.26
C THR A 195 7.02 -10.72 3.70
N ILE A 196 7.80 -11.08 2.67
CA ILE A 196 7.75 -12.42 2.08
C ILE A 196 8.29 -13.47 3.05
N SER A 197 9.44 -13.24 3.63
CA SER A 197 10.07 -14.17 4.59
C SER A 197 9.12 -14.50 5.75
N ARG A 198 8.46 -13.50 6.34
CA ARG A 198 7.51 -13.69 7.44
C ARG A 198 6.27 -14.45 6.99
N THR A 199 5.71 -14.08 5.84
CA THR A 199 4.54 -14.76 5.29
C THR A 199 4.84 -16.24 5.02
N VAL A 200 5.92 -16.54 4.28
CA VAL A 200 6.29 -17.93 3.96
C VAL A 200 6.64 -18.72 5.22
N GLY A 201 7.41 -18.10 6.13
CA GLY A 201 7.78 -18.69 7.41
C GLY A 201 6.56 -19.14 8.23
N TRP A 202 5.52 -18.32 8.28
CA TRP A 202 4.25 -18.66 8.94
C TRP A 202 3.60 -19.92 8.33
N TYR A 203 3.41 -19.93 6.99
CA TYR A 203 2.77 -21.06 6.31
C TYR A 203 3.57 -22.35 6.45
N ARG A 204 4.90 -22.27 6.33
CA ARG A 204 5.79 -23.40 6.47
C ARG A 204 5.79 -23.96 7.88
N ALA A 205 5.88 -23.12 8.90
CA ALA A 205 5.84 -23.55 10.30
C ALA A 205 4.52 -24.24 10.63
N VAL A 206 3.38 -23.70 10.16
CA VAL A 206 2.06 -24.33 10.38
C VAL A 206 1.94 -25.66 9.60
N HIS A 207 2.49 -25.75 8.40
CA HIS A 207 2.55 -26.98 7.64
C HIS A 207 3.39 -28.06 8.37
N GLU A 208 4.45 -27.66 9.04
CA GLU A 208 5.32 -28.51 9.87
C GLU A 208 4.71 -28.80 11.26
N GLY A 209 3.51 -28.32 11.57
CA GLY A 209 2.75 -28.63 12.78
C GLY A 209 2.79 -27.59 13.89
N ALA A 210 3.38 -26.41 13.64
CA ALA A 210 3.35 -25.31 14.61
C ALA A 210 1.94 -24.74 14.79
N SER A 211 1.68 -24.16 15.97
CA SER A 211 0.43 -23.44 16.25
C SER A 211 0.33 -22.16 15.44
N SER A 212 -0.74 -22.00 14.64
CA SER A 212 -1.00 -20.77 13.90
C SER A 212 -1.05 -19.53 14.79
N ARG A 213 -1.59 -19.67 16.01
CA ARG A 213 -1.64 -18.57 16.99
C ARG A 213 -0.25 -18.18 17.45
N GLU A 214 0.63 -19.14 17.72
CA GLU A 214 2.01 -18.85 18.13
C GLU A 214 2.80 -18.19 17.01
N CYS A 215 2.62 -18.62 15.76
CA CYS A 215 3.20 -17.97 14.59
C CYS A 215 2.73 -16.50 14.46
N CYS A 216 1.43 -16.24 14.62
CA CYS A 216 0.92 -14.86 14.63
C CYS A 216 1.51 -14.01 15.76
N LEU A 217 1.64 -14.55 16.97
CA LEU A 217 2.24 -13.85 18.10
C LEU A 217 3.73 -13.58 17.88
N ALA A 218 4.44 -14.50 17.25
CA ALA A 218 5.85 -14.31 16.87
C ALA A 218 6.01 -13.16 15.87
N ASP A 219 5.11 -13.07 14.86
CA ASP A 219 5.11 -11.97 13.89
C ASP A 219 4.77 -10.63 14.56
N LEU A 220 3.77 -10.59 15.45
CA LEU A 220 3.43 -9.37 16.20
C LEU A 220 4.60 -8.90 17.08
N ASN A 221 5.27 -9.83 17.77
CA ASN A 221 6.44 -9.50 18.59
C ASN A 221 7.59 -8.98 17.72
N ALA A 222 7.87 -9.63 16.60
CA ALA A 222 8.89 -9.19 15.67
C ALA A 222 8.58 -7.80 15.09
N TYR A 223 7.33 -7.53 14.74
CA TYR A 223 6.88 -6.25 14.22
C TYR A 223 7.04 -5.12 15.26
N THR A 224 6.66 -5.36 16.50
CA THR A 224 6.78 -4.37 17.57
C THR A 224 8.23 -4.02 17.90
N GLN A 225 9.15 -4.97 17.73
CA GLN A 225 10.58 -4.79 17.95
C GLN A 225 11.32 -4.23 16.73
N SER A 226 10.69 -4.26 15.55
CA SER A 226 11.30 -3.73 14.32
C SER A 226 11.48 -2.22 14.42
N PRO A 227 12.67 -1.68 14.09
CA PRO A 227 12.89 -0.25 14.03
C PRO A 227 11.97 0.37 12.98
N THR A 228 11.50 1.57 13.22
CA THR A 228 10.83 2.34 12.17
C THR A 228 11.88 2.74 11.14
N PRO A 229 11.76 2.36 9.85
CA PRO A 229 12.75 2.70 8.85
C PRO A 229 12.98 4.20 8.76
N ALA A 230 14.23 4.60 8.52
CA ALA A 230 14.54 5.97 8.13
C ALA A 230 13.77 6.32 6.84
N PRO A 231 13.41 7.60 6.60
CA PRO A 231 12.82 7.98 5.33
C PRO A 231 13.79 7.55 4.21
N GLU A 232 13.30 6.85 3.19
CA GLU A 232 14.06 6.71 1.94
C GLU A 232 14.29 8.11 1.38
N GLU A 233 15.52 8.61 1.53
CA GLU A 233 15.96 9.76 0.74
C GLU A 233 15.88 9.32 -0.73
N ALA A 234 15.13 10.07 -1.52
CA ALA A 234 15.08 9.86 -2.96
C ALA A 234 16.53 9.87 -3.46
N LYS A 235 17.07 8.70 -3.80
CA LYS A 235 18.32 8.60 -4.52
C LYS A 235 18.10 9.25 -5.86
N GLY A 236 18.44 10.55 -5.91
CA GLY A 236 18.39 11.35 -7.11
C GLY A 236 19.23 10.67 -8.20
N ALA A 237 18.60 10.45 -9.33
CA ALA A 237 19.29 10.21 -10.57
C ALA A 237 20.18 11.44 -10.84
N GLY A 238 21.45 11.34 -10.51
CA GLY A 238 22.41 12.42 -10.65
C GLY A 238 23.84 11.91 -10.75
N GLY A 239 24.20 11.39 -11.88
CA GLY A 239 25.55 11.04 -12.27
C GLY A 239 25.83 11.55 -13.67
N GLY A 240 25.78 12.87 -13.85
CA GLY A 240 26.25 13.55 -15.05
C GLY A 240 27.43 14.44 -14.66
N THR A 241 28.64 13.96 -14.86
CA THR A 241 29.86 14.75 -14.82
C THR A 241 29.81 15.79 -15.93
N SER A 242 29.75 17.08 -15.59
CA SER A 242 30.10 18.18 -16.50
C SER A 242 31.37 18.84 -16.05
N SER A 243 32.39 18.66 -16.86
CA SER A 243 33.65 19.40 -16.90
C SER A 243 33.40 20.91 -17.08
N GLY A 244 34.27 21.68 -16.45
CA GLY A 244 34.19 23.11 -16.33
C GLY A 244 34.32 23.91 -17.64
N GLY A 245 33.87 25.14 -17.51
CA GLY A 245 34.07 26.23 -18.45
C GLY A 245 33.66 27.54 -17.79
N ALA A 246 34.67 28.25 -17.25
CA ALA A 246 34.53 29.63 -16.82
C ALA A 246 34.41 30.53 -18.03
N ILE A 247 33.59 31.58 -17.97
CA ILE A 247 33.82 32.88 -18.57
C ILE A 247 32.65 33.84 -18.19
N GLY A 248 33.02 34.99 -17.61
CA GLY A 248 32.55 36.31 -18.02
C GLY A 248 31.42 36.95 -17.22
N LYS A 249 31.80 37.90 -16.38
CA LYS A 249 30.99 39.00 -15.84
C LYS A 249 30.44 39.91 -16.96
N ASP A 250 29.30 40.48 -16.76
CA ASP A 250 28.92 41.88 -16.74
C ASP A 250 27.49 42.12 -17.26
N GLY A 251 26.76 43.02 -16.59
CA GLY A 251 25.72 43.80 -17.28
C GLY A 251 24.34 43.91 -16.64
N ALA A 252 24.24 44.72 -15.59
CA ALA A 252 23.23 45.78 -15.37
C ALA A 252 21.73 45.53 -15.67
N CYS A 253 20.97 45.56 -14.60
CA CYS A 253 19.82 46.46 -14.31
C CYS A 253 19.02 47.08 -15.47
N ARG A 254 17.71 46.84 -15.51
CA ARG A 254 16.67 47.91 -15.50
C ARG A 254 15.26 47.33 -15.36
N SER A 255 14.60 47.97 -14.43
CA SER A 255 13.19 48.02 -14.13
C SER A 255 12.29 48.40 -15.31
N ALA A 256 11.08 47.91 -15.35
CA ALA A 256 9.87 48.71 -15.60
C ALA A 256 8.62 47.97 -15.14
N CYS A 257 7.91 48.66 -14.28
CA CYS A 257 6.49 48.49 -13.95
C CYS A 257 5.61 48.82 -15.16
N ASP A 258 4.41 48.32 -15.14
CA ASP A 258 3.13 49.04 -15.23
C ASP A 258 2.11 48.46 -16.23
N HIS A 259 0.91 48.42 -15.70
CA HIS A 259 -0.45 48.60 -16.27
C HIS A 259 -1.13 47.37 -16.89
N ALA A 260 -2.09 46.87 -16.17
CA ALA A 260 -3.54 47.24 -16.09
C ALA A 260 -4.37 46.80 -17.33
N SER A 261 -5.23 45.90 -17.15
CA SER A 261 -6.70 45.95 -17.28
C SER A 261 -7.30 44.59 -16.98
#